data_d9c99ee1fa1c8c9d9163fbd67325ff0b
#
_entry.id   d9c99ee1fa1c8c9d9163fbd67325ff0b
#
_cell.length_a   1.000
_cell.length_b   1.000
_cell.length_c   1.000
_cell.angle_alpha   90.00
_cell.angle_beta   90.00
_cell.angle_gamma   90.00
#
_symmetry.space_group_name_H-M   'P 1'
#
loop_
_entity.id
_entity.type
_entity.pdbx_description
1 polymer ?
#
loop_
_entity_poly.entity_id
_entity_poly.type
_entity_poly.pdbx_seq_one_letter_code
_entity_poly.pdbx_strand_id
1 'polypeptide(L)'
;MERVDLQYLCTAIGNLSGIPVRVYENDIQTFYTSMVDLPKDPLTLCRAEVFAITDHVGYYITPQFHYYGVLNAGTVKLVVGPTRQVMEREQDLRELAFRLDLSGDEAEAMLSGMRSIVRMPVESVLQMLCTINYVFNHERLELKDLRIYEQEQTALISRQVRQQAQNKLDPPQLEHNTYDLEQRLLRMVRK
;
A
#
# COMPACT_ATOMS: atom_id res chain seq x y z
N MET A 1 -14.19 -19.42 -27.48
CA MET A 1 -13.17 -18.76 -26.65
C MET A 1 -13.12 -19.51 -25.33
N GLU A 2 -11.98 -20.14 -25.01
CA GLU A 2 -11.84 -20.84 -23.73
C GLU A 2 -12.00 -19.82 -22.59
N ARG A 3 -12.79 -20.22 -21.59
CA ARG A 3 -13.01 -19.40 -20.39
C ARG A 3 -11.69 -19.34 -19.64
N VAL A 4 -11.11 -18.16 -19.51
CA VAL A 4 -9.88 -17.97 -18.73
C VAL A 4 -10.11 -18.48 -17.32
N ASP A 5 -9.26 -19.38 -16.86
CA ASP A 5 -9.31 -19.86 -15.48
C ASP A 5 -8.80 -18.73 -14.56
N LEU A 6 -9.77 -18.00 -13.99
CA LEU A 6 -9.51 -16.87 -13.11
C LEU A 6 -8.71 -17.24 -11.87
N GLN A 7 -9.01 -18.40 -11.28
CA GLN A 7 -8.32 -18.85 -10.07
C GLN A 7 -6.85 -19.16 -10.35
N TYR A 8 -6.60 -19.86 -11.46
CA TYR A 8 -5.24 -20.14 -11.88
C TYR A 8 -4.45 -18.88 -12.18
N LEU A 9 -5.04 -17.96 -12.95
CA LEU A 9 -4.39 -16.68 -13.27
C LEU A 9 -4.09 -15.85 -12.02
N CYS A 10 -5.05 -15.73 -11.10
CA CYS A 10 -4.86 -15.00 -9.85
C CYS A 10 -3.81 -15.65 -8.95
N THR A 11 -3.78 -16.97 -8.89
CA THR A 11 -2.72 -17.71 -8.19
C THR A 11 -1.35 -17.44 -8.82
N ALA A 12 -1.26 -17.46 -10.15
CA ALA A 12 -0.02 -17.15 -10.85
C ALA A 12 0.44 -15.70 -10.59
N ILE A 13 -0.47 -14.73 -10.65
CA ILE A 13 -0.18 -13.32 -10.33
C ILE A 13 0.32 -13.19 -8.90
N GLY A 14 -0.38 -13.77 -7.93
CA GLY A 14 0.01 -13.72 -6.52
C GLY A 14 1.40 -14.33 -6.28
N ASN A 15 1.67 -15.49 -6.88
CA ASN A 15 2.96 -16.16 -6.75
C ASN A 15 4.11 -15.41 -7.42
N LEU A 16 3.87 -14.81 -8.58
CA LEU A 16 4.89 -14.05 -9.31
C LEU A 16 5.18 -12.68 -8.67
N SER A 17 4.15 -12.00 -8.20
CA SER A 17 4.27 -10.65 -7.65
C SER A 17 4.51 -10.62 -6.14
N GLY A 18 4.13 -11.68 -5.41
CA GLY A 18 4.10 -11.71 -3.96
C GLY A 18 3.04 -10.80 -3.34
N ILE A 19 2.10 -10.28 -4.14
CA ILE A 19 1.06 -9.35 -3.71
C ILE A 19 -0.25 -10.11 -3.52
N PRO A 20 -1.05 -9.81 -2.47
CA PRO A 20 -2.38 -10.39 -2.31
C PRO A 20 -3.29 -10.07 -3.49
N VAL A 21 -4.05 -11.07 -3.94
CA VAL A 21 -4.99 -10.95 -5.07
C VAL A 21 -6.36 -11.43 -4.64
N ARG A 22 -7.40 -10.66 -4.99
CA ARG A 22 -8.81 -10.96 -4.72
C ARG A 22 -9.62 -10.88 -5.99
N VAL A 23 -10.56 -11.81 -6.13
CA VAL A 23 -11.57 -11.78 -7.19
C VAL A 23 -12.92 -11.59 -6.58
N TYR A 24 -13.68 -10.69 -7.14
CA TYR A 24 -15.07 -10.45 -6.81
C TYR A 24 -15.93 -10.68 -8.07
N GLU A 25 -17.04 -11.40 -7.90
CA GLU A 25 -18.09 -11.53 -8.90
C GLU A 25 -19.38 -10.94 -8.34
N ASN A 26 -19.94 -9.94 -9.01
CA ASN A 26 -21.10 -9.19 -8.51
C ASN A 26 -20.88 -8.70 -7.06
N ASP A 27 -19.71 -8.13 -6.77
CA ASP A 27 -19.27 -7.61 -5.47
C ASP A 27 -19.16 -8.67 -4.35
N ILE A 28 -19.28 -9.94 -4.66
CA ILE A 28 -19.04 -11.06 -3.73
C ILE A 28 -17.65 -11.61 -3.97
N GLN A 29 -16.85 -11.71 -2.92
CA GLN A 29 -15.50 -12.29 -3.02
C GLN A 29 -15.61 -13.79 -3.30
N THR A 30 -15.10 -14.21 -4.46
CA THR A 30 -15.11 -15.61 -4.90
C THR A 30 -13.75 -16.29 -4.77
N PHE A 31 -12.67 -15.50 -4.70
CA PHE A 31 -11.32 -16.01 -4.57
C PHE A 31 -10.41 -15.03 -3.83
N TYR A 32 -9.45 -15.58 -3.06
CA TYR A 32 -8.37 -14.84 -2.40
C TYR A 32 -7.11 -15.67 -2.37
N THR A 33 -5.99 -15.05 -2.70
CA THR A 33 -4.66 -15.63 -2.50
C THR A 33 -3.72 -14.60 -1.93
N SER A 34 -2.86 -15.02 -0.99
CA SER A 34 -1.83 -14.19 -0.37
C SER A 34 -0.70 -15.08 0.12
N MET A 35 0.51 -14.58 0.02
CA MET A 35 1.70 -15.21 0.64
C MET A 35 1.92 -14.73 2.07
N VAL A 36 1.15 -13.73 2.51
CA VAL A 36 1.22 -13.15 3.85
C VAL A 36 -0.09 -13.41 4.57
N ASP A 37 -0.01 -13.97 5.76
CA ASP A 37 -1.18 -14.15 6.63
C ASP A 37 -1.41 -12.87 7.44
N LEU A 38 -2.61 -12.30 7.32
CA LEU A 38 -3.03 -11.11 8.05
C LEU A 38 -4.24 -11.43 8.90
N PRO A 39 -4.30 -11.00 10.18
CA PRO A 39 -5.44 -11.26 11.07
C PRO A 39 -6.76 -10.73 10.55
N LYS A 40 -6.72 -9.60 9.87
CA LYS A 40 -7.85 -8.99 9.14
C LYS A 40 -7.39 -8.42 7.81
N ASP A 41 -8.29 -8.42 6.84
CA ASP A 41 -7.99 -7.83 5.53
C ASP A 41 -8.07 -6.29 5.59
N PRO A 42 -6.95 -5.57 5.35
CA PRO A 42 -6.93 -4.10 5.35
C PRO A 42 -7.85 -3.47 4.30
N LEU A 43 -8.20 -4.20 3.24
CA LEU A 43 -9.12 -3.73 2.21
C LEU A 43 -10.49 -3.34 2.80
N THR A 44 -10.89 -3.93 3.92
CA THR A 44 -12.16 -3.60 4.58
C THR A 44 -12.28 -2.13 4.95
N LEU A 45 -11.18 -1.44 5.21
CA LEU A 45 -11.15 -0.02 5.58
C LEU A 45 -11.33 0.95 4.39
N CYS A 46 -11.10 0.48 3.17
CA CYS A 46 -11.16 1.31 1.96
C CYS A 46 -11.92 0.60 0.82
N ARG A 47 -12.74 -0.39 1.18
CA ARG A 47 -13.50 -1.17 0.18
C ARG A 47 -14.41 -0.28 -0.66
N ALA A 48 -15.07 0.69 -0.06
CA ALA A 48 -15.99 1.58 -0.78
C ALA A 48 -15.25 2.38 -1.87
N GLU A 49 -14.09 2.93 -1.55
CA GLU A 49 -13.27 3.71 -2.48
C GLU A 49 -12.70 2.84 -3.60
N VAL A 50 -12.22 1.65 -3.26
CA VAL A 50 -11.70 0.68 -4.24
C VAL A 50 -12.81 0.20 -5.17
N PHE A 51 -14.01 -0.03 -4.65
CA PHE A 51 -15.15 -0.48 -5.44
C PHE A 51 -15.79 0.64 -6.27
N ALA A 52 -15.60 1.90 -5.90
CA ALA A 52 -16.03 3.06 -6.68
C ALA A 52 -15.23 3.25 -7.98
N ILE A 53 -14.08 2.55 -8.15
CA ILE A 53 -13.31 2.56 -9.39
C ILE A 53 -14.08 1.76 -10.44
N THR A 54 -14.49 2.45 -11.51
CA THR A 54 -15.27 1.88 -12.63
C THR A 54 -14.48 1.74 -13.93
N ASP A 55 -13.32 2.38 -14.01
CA ASP A 55 -12.43 2.23 -15.17
C ASP A 55 -11.94 0.78 -15.28
N HIS A 56 -11.61 0.33 -16.50
CA HIS A 56 -11.10 -1.03 -16.72
C HIS A 56 -9.86 -1.32 -15.90
N VAL A 57 -8.95 -0.36 -15.79
CA VAL A 57 -7.77 -0.42 -14.91
C VAL A 57 -7.67 0.86 -14.12
N GLY A 58 -7.53 0.73 -12.81
CA GLY A 58 -7.36 1.86 -11.91
C GLY A 58 -6.63 1.48 -10.63
N TYR A 59 -6.49 2.41 -9.72
CA TYR A 59 -5.87 2.16 -8.42
C TYR A 59 -6.37 3.12 -7.35
N TYR A 60 -6.21 2.72 -6.11
CA TYR A 60 -6.51 3.53 -4.93
C TYR A 60 -5.31 3.55 -3.97
N ILE A 61 -5.00 4.73 -3.45
CA ILE A 61 -3.93 4.91 -2.45
C ILE A 61 -4.56 5.26 -1.12
N THR A 62 -4.24 4.47 -0.10
CA THR A 62 -4.69 4.74 1.27
C THR A 62 -3.93 5.91 1.91
N PRO A 63 -4.45 6.53 2.97
CA PRO A 63 -3.74 7.57 3.72
C PRO A 63 -2.38 7.12 4.26
N GLN A 64 -2.18 5.82 4.49
CA GLN A 64 -0.93 5.20 4.94
C GLN A 64 0.01 4.81 3.79
N PHE A 65 -0.27 5.26 2.56
CA PHE A 65 0.50 5.00 1.35
C PHE A 65 0.57 3.52 0.91
N HIS A 66 -0.36 2.70 1.35
CA HIS A 66 -0.63 1.44 0.69
C HIS A 66 -1.51 1.68 -0.53
N TYR A 67 -1.37 0.87 -1.55
CA TYR A 67 -2.25 0.98 -2.70
C TYR A 67 -2.79 -0.36 -3.16
N TYR A 68 -3.94 -0.28 -3.81
CA TYR A 68 -4.66 -1.38 -4.41
C TYR A 68 -4.83 -1.08 -5.89
N GLY A 69 -4.40 -2.02 -6.73
CA GLY A 69 -4.70 -2.00 -8.15
C GLY A 69 -6.04 -2.68 -8.41
N VAL A 70 -6.80 -2.16 -9.34
CA VAL A 70 -8.14 -2.66 -9.68
C VAL A 70 -8.22 -2.92 -11.17
N LEU A 71 -8.82 -4.05 -11.54
CA LEU A 71 -9.22 -4.35 -12.90
C LEU A 71 -10.69 -4.75 -12.93
N ASN A 72 -11.46 -4.12 -13.81
CA ASN A 72 -12.87 -4.43 -14.04
C ASN A 72 -13.05 -5.13 -15.39
N ALA A 73 -13.73 -6.28 -15.39
CA ALA A 73 -14.06 -7.05 -16.58
C ALA A 73 -15.48 -7.60 -16.48
N GLY A 74 -16.44 -6.84 -17.01
CA GLY A 74 -17.87 -7.17 -16.90
C GLY A 74 -18.33 -7.20 -15.44
N THR A 75 -18.77 -8.38 -14.97
CA THR A 75 -19.20 -8.58 -13.56
C THR A 75 -18.05 -8.95 -12.62
N VAL A 76 -16.84 -9.11 -13.16
CA VAL A 76 -15.64 -9.50 -12.41
C VAL A 76 -14.83 -8.26 -12.05
N LYS A 77 -14.44 -8.15 -10.79
CA LYS A 77 -13.49 -7.17 -10.30
C LYS A 77 -12.29 -7.90 -9.69
N LEU A 78 -11.10 -7.64 -10.21
CA LEU A 78 -9.84 -8.10 -9.66
C LEU A 78 -9.23 -6.98 -8.82
N VAL A 79 -8.86 -7.29 -7.58
CA VAL A 79 -8.17 -6.34 -6.68
C VAL A 79 -6.83 -6.92 -6.26
N VAL A 80 -5.76 -6.21 -6.58
CA VAL A 80 -4.38 -6.57 -6.27
C VAL A 80 -3.85 -5.60 -5.22
N GLY A 81 -3.37 -6.11 -4.12
CA GLY A 81 -2.89 -5.31 -3.00
C GLY A 81 -3.32 -5.86 -1.63
N PRO A 82 -2.94 -5.22 -0.53
CA PRO A 82 -2.15 -4.01 -0.48
C PRO A 82 -0.71 -4.23 -0.96
N THR A 83 -0.10 -3.19 -1.51
CA THR A 83 1.34 -3.10 -1.72
C THR A 83 1.77 -1.66 -1.45
N ARG A 84 3.08 -1.36 -1.53
CA ARG A 84 3.62 -0.06 -1.15
C ARG A 84 4.86 0.30 -1.96
N GLN A 85 5.14 1.59 -2.07
CA GLN A 85 6.39 2.11 -2.64
C GLN A 85 7.41 2.46 -1.56
N VAL A 86 6.94 2.98 -0.43
CA VAL A 86 7.74 3.59 0.64
C VAL A 86 7.75 2.68 1.86
N MET A 87 8.80 2.78 2.68
CA MET A 87 8.79 2.12 3.99
C MET A 87 7.76 2.78 4.90
N GLU A 88 6.97 1.94 5.55
CA GLU A 88 6.00 2.39 6.54
C GLU A 88 6.71 2.81 7.82
N ARG A 89 6.12 3.81 8.48
CA ARG A 89 6.45 4.11 9.87
C ARG A 89 5.67 3.16 10.77
N GLU A 90 6.26 2.78 11.87
CA GLU A 90 5.59 1.92 12.85
C GLU A 90 4.27 2.52 13.34
N GLN A 91 4.23 3.84 13.49
CA GLN A 91 3.03 4.56 13.88
C GLN A 91 1.88 4.37 12.88
N ASP A 92 2.15 4.41 11.58
CA ASP A 92 1.14 4.22 10.52
C ASP A 92 0.56 2.80 10.57
N LEU A 93 1.41 1.80 10.86
CA LEU A 93 0.97 0.41 11.02
C LEU A 93 0.15 0.20 12.31
N ARG A 94 0.53 0.84 13.41
CA ARG A 94 -0.25 0.81 14.66
C ARG A 94 -1.61 1.47 14.49
N GLU A 95 -1.67 2.60 13.77
CA GLU A 95 -2.93 3.24 13.41
C GLU A 95 -3.80 2.31 12.55
N LEU A 96 -3.20 1.62 11.57
CA LEU A 96 -3.91 0.64 10.75
C LEU A 96 -4.50 -0.48 11.60
N ALA A 97 -3.71 -1.06 12.51
CA ALA A 97 -4.17 -2.12 13.42
C ALA A 97 -5.31 -1.62 14.32
N PHE A 98 -5.19 -0.41 14.87
CA PHE A 98 -6.25 0.23 15.67
C PHE A 98 -7.55 0.43 14.87
N ARG A 99 -7.47 0.93 13.64
CA ARG A 99 -8.64 1.10 12.75
C ARG A 99 -9.30 -0.22 12.37
N LEU A 100 -8.55 -1.33 12.39
CA LEU A 100 -9.05 -2.67 12.19
C LEU A 100 -9.58 -3.31 13.48
N ASP A 101 -9.58 -2.58 14.60
CA ASP A 101 -10.00 -3.08 15.90
C ASP A 101 -9.21 -4.34 16.32
N LEU A 102 -7.88 -4.27 16.13
CA LEU A 102 -6.93 -5.31 16.54
C LEU A 102 -6.18 -4.88 17.79
N SER A 103 -5.92 -5.82 18.68
CA SER A 103 -5.19 -5.57 19.93
C SER A 103 -4.24 -6.72 20.27
N GLY A 104 -3.26 -6.46 21.12
CA GLY A 104 -2.32 -7.47 21.60
C GLY A 104 -1.59 -8.19 20.45
N ASP A 105 -1.62 -9.52 20.50
CA ASP A 105 -0.91 -10.38 19.53
C ASP A 105 -1.42 -10.21 18.11
N GLU A 106 -2.70 -9.92 17.90
CA GLU A 106 -3.26 -9.67 16.57
C GLU A 106 -2.70 -8.38 15.94
N ALA A 107 -2.54 -7.32 16.75
CA ALA A 107 -1.92 -6.09 16.29
C ALA A 107 -0.45 -6.32 15.87
N GLU A 108 0.32 -7.02 16.68
CA GLU A 108 1.72 -7.36 16.35
C GLU A 108 1.83 -8.28 15.12
N ALA A 109 0.93 -9.26 14.97
CA ALA A 109 0.83 -10.10 13.78
C ALA A 109 0.51 -9.26 12.53
N MET A 110 -0.39 -8.27 12.65
CA MET A 110 -0.72 -7.34 11.58
C MET A 110 0.50 -6.49 11.17
N LEU A 111 1.23 -5.94 12.15
CA LEU A 111 2.44 -5.15 11.87
C LEU A 111 3.50 -6.01 11.15
N SER A 112 3.74 -7.22 11.63
CA SER A 112 4.69 -8.15 11.04
C SER A 112 4.29 -8.55 9.63
N GLY A 113 3.02 -8.92 9.43
CA GLY A 113 2.48 -9.29 8.14
C GLY A 113 2.57 -8.15 7.13
N MET A 114 2.16 -6.95 7.50
CA MET A 114 2.26 -5.77 6.63
C MET A 114 3.70 -5.46 6.22
N ARG A 115 4.67 -5.61 7.14
CA ARG A 115 6.11 -5.46 6.82
C ARG A 115 6.63 -6.52 5.84
N SER A 116 6.00 -7.68 5.80
CA SER A 116 6.37 -8.79 4.90
C SER A 116 5.80 -8.62 3.49
N ILE A 117 4.82 -7.75 3.28
CA ILE A 117 4.25 -7.49 1.96
C ILE A 117 5.32 -6.91 1.03
N VAL A 118 5.38 -7.46 -0.17
CA VAL A 118 6.32 -7.04 -1.21
C VAL A 118 6.12 -5.57 -1.55
N ARG A 119 7.22 -4.83 -1.65
CA ARG A 119 7.23 -3.47 -2.16
C ARG A 119 7.32 -3.51 -3.68
N MET A 120 6.36 -2.88 -4.33
CA MET A 120 6.31 -2.80 -5.78
C MET A 120 5.93 -1.37 -6.19
N PRO A 121 6.62 -0.78 -7.18
CA PRO A 121 6.19 0.50 -7.76
C PRO A 121 4.78 0.41 -8.31
N VAL A 122 3.99 1.48 -8.16
CA VAL A 122 2.61 1.51 -8.66
C VAL A 122 2.55 1.27 -10.17
N GLU A 123 3.55 1.79 -10.90
CA GLU A 123 3.71 1.57 -12.33
C GLU A 123 3.79 0.10 -12.71
N SER A 124 4.54 -0.69 -11.93
CA SER A 124 4.69 -2.13 -12.19
C SER A 124 3.37 -2.87 -11.97
N VAL A 125 2.61 -2.50 -10.94
CA VAL A 125 1.27 -3.08 -10.70
C VAL A 125 0.32 -2.68 -11.81
N LEU A 126 0.29 -1.41 -12.22
CA LEU A 126 -0.57 -0.93 -13.29
C LEU A 126 -0.20 -1.57 -14.63
N GLN A 127 1.10 -1.72 -14.93
CA GLN A 127 1.54 -2.41 -16.14
C GLN A 127 1.10 -3.87 -16.17
N MET A 128 1.17 -4.55 -15.03
CA MET A 128 0.65 -5.92 -14.88
C MET A 128 -0.87 -5.95 -15.11
N LEU A 129 -1.62 -5.01 -14.53
CA LEU A 129 -3.07 -4.93 -14.72
C LEU A 129 -3.45 -4.58 -16.16
N CYS A 130 -2.72 -3.71 -16.85
CA CYS A 130 -2.92 -3.44 -18.28
C CYS A 130 -2.71 -4.70 -19.12
N THR A 131 -1.71 -5.52 -18.78
CA THR A 131 -1.48 -6.80 -19.47
C THR A 131 -2.64 -7.78 -19.25
N ILE A 132 -3.13 -7.87 -18.02
CA ILE A 132 -4.28 -8.71 -17.68
C ILE A 132 -5.55 -8.17 -18.35
N ASN A 133 -5.73 -6.83 -18.39
CA ASN A 133 -6.84 -6.19 -19.08
C ASN A 133 -6.91 -6.62 -20.56
N TYR A 134 -5.76 -6.68 -21.22
CA TYR A 134 -5.71 -7.17 -22.61
C TYR A 134 -6.22 -8.60 -22.75
N VAL A 135 -5.94 -9.46 -21.78
CA VAL A 135 -6.42 -10.85 -21.79
C VAL A 135 -7.93 -10.95 -21.56
N PHE A 136 -8.49 -10.09 -20.67
CA PHE A 136 -9.91 -10.17 -20.30
C PHE A 136 -10.82 -9.33 -21.18
N ASN A 137 -10.45 -8.07 -21.38
CA ASN A 137 -11.28 -7.11 -22.08
C ASN A 137 -10.90 -6.95 -23.55
N HIS A 138 -9.80 -7.61 -24.00
CA HIS A 138 -9.22 -7.46 -25.35
C HIS A 138 -8.91 -6.00 -25.71
N GLU A 139 -8.71 -5.16 -24.70
CA GLU A 139 -8.41 -3.76 -24.82
C GLU A 139 -6.95 -3.50 -24.46
N ARG A 140 -6.21 -2.87 -25.36
CA ARG A 140 -4.84 -2.44 -25.12
C ARG A 140 -4.84 -1.11 -24.38
N LEU A 141 -4.43 -1.13 -23.12
CA LEU A 141 -4.19 0.07 -22.32
C LEU A 141 -2.69 0.24 -22.07
N GLU A 142 -2.21 1.46 -22.13
CA GLU A 142 -0.86 1.84 -21.72
C GLU A 142 -0.95 2.75 -20.48
N LEU A 143 0.13 2.84 -19.69
CA LEU A 143 0.14 3.66 -18.47
C LEU A 143 -0.26 5.12 -18.73
N LYS A 144 0.12 5.68 -19.87
CA LYS A 144 -0.25 7.04 -20.29
C LYS A 144 -1.75 7.24 -20.50
N ASP A 145 -2.51 6.17 -20.74
CA ASP A 145 -3.95 6.22 -20.98
C ASP A 145 -4.75 6.23 -19.66
N LEU A 146 -4.08 5.94 -18.54
CA LEU A 146 -4.68 5.91 -17.22
C LEU A 146 -4.78 7.34 -16.67
N ARG A 147 -5.98 7.91 -16.67
CA ARG A 147 -6.28 9.33 -16.38
C ARG A 147 -5.76 9.89 -15.06
N ILE A 148 -5.43 9.04 -14.10
CA ILE A 148 -5.12 9.45 -12.71
C ILE A 148 -3.61 9.50 -12.45
N TYR A 149 -2.82 8.90 -13.33
CA TYR A 149 -1.39 8.66 -13.14
C TYR A 149 -0.57 9.93 -12.90
N GLU A 150 -0.78 11.00 -13.68
CA GLU A 150 0.04 12.22 -13.56
C GLU A 150 -0.29 13.08 -12.35
N GLN A 151 -1.56 13.22 -12.00
CA GLN A 151 -1.99 14.09 -10.89
C GLN A 151 -1.61 13.51 -9.52
N GLU A 152 -1.76 12.19 -9.33
CA GLU A 152 -1.45 11.55 -8.06
C GLU A 152 0.04 11.32 -7.87
N GLN A 153 0.81 11.07 -8.93
CA GLN A 153 2.28 11.07 -8.84
C GLN A 153 2.80 12.42 -8.34
N THR A 154 2.31 13.50 -8.89
CA THR A 154 2.69 14.85 -8.46
C THR A 154 2.32 15.10 -7.01
N ALA A 155 1.14 14.63 -6.56
CA ALA A 155 0.70 14.74 -5.18
C ALA A 155 1.53 13.88 -4.22
N LEU A 156 1.88 12.64 -4.62
CA LEU A 156 2.74 11.74 -3.84
C LEU A 156 4.16 12.29 -3.69
N ILE A 157 4.77 12.74 -4.78
CA ILE A 157 6.10 13.38 -4.79
C ILE A 157 6.08 14.62 -3.89
N SER A 158 5.06 15.46 -4.01
CA SER A 158 4.91 16.67 -3.19
C SER A 158 4.77 16.35 -1.69
N ARG A 159 4.07 15.26 -1.33
CA ARG A 159 3.95 14.80 0.05
C ARG A 159 5.26 14.20 0.56
N GLN A 160 5.97 13.42 -0.25
CA GLN A 160 7.29 12.86 0.11
C GLN A 160 8.32 13.97 0.36
N VAL A 161 8.36 14.99 -0.51
CA VAL A 161 9.24 16.15 -0.35
C VAL A 161 8.92 16.92 0.93
N ARG A 162 7.64 17.14 1.25
CA ARG A 162 7.22 17.78 2.49
C ARG A 162 7.59 16.96 3.74
N GLN A 163 7.40 15.64 3.72
CA GLN A 163 7.79 14.76 4.82
C GLN A 163 9.31 14.74 5.03
N GLN A 164 10.09 14.69 3.96
CA GLN A 164 11.56 14.77 4.05
C GLN A 164 12.03 16.14 4.56
N ALA A 165 11.34 17.21 4.19
CA ALA A 165 11.63 18.56 4.71
C ALA A 165 11.28 18.68 6.21
N GLN A 166 10.16 18.10 6.65
CA GLN A 166 9.78 18.07 8.07
C GLN A 166 10.74 17.23 8.91
N ASN A 167 11.16 16.05 8.43
CA ASN A 167 12.14 15.22 9.13
C ASN A 167 13.54 15.86 9.19
N LYS A 168 13.84 16.84 8.33
CA LYS A 168 15.07 17.63 8.40
C LYS A 168 14.95 18.86 9.32
N LEU A 169 13.72 19.26 9.63
CA LEU A 169 13.40 20.40 10.51
C LEU A 169 13.17 19.98 11.97
N ASP A 170 12.98 18.68 12.25
CA ASP A 170 13.08 18.17 13.61
C ASP A 170 14.57 18.24 14.02
N PRO A 171 14.97 19.15 14.91
CA PRO A 171 16.35 19.19 15.36
C PRO A 171 16.66 17.84 16.02
N PRO A 172 17.82 17.25 15.77
CA PRO A 172 18.25 16.11 16.54
C PRO A 172 18.14 16.49 18.01
N GLN A 173 17.58 15.61 18.83
CA GLN A 173 17.44 15.83 20.27
C GLN A 173 18.81 16.15 20.87
N LEU A 174 19.18 17.43 20.88
CA LEU A 174 20.37 18.00 21.50
C LEU A 174 20.12 18.35 22.97
N GLU A 175 18.97 17.95 23.53
CA GLU A 175 18.58 18.40 24.88
C GLU A 175 19.30 17.67 26.03
N HIS A 176 20.05 16.62 25.78
CA HIS A 176 20.75 15.93 26.90
C HIS A 176 22.24 16.30 27.03
N ASN A 177 22.85 16.94 26.03
CA ASN A 177 24.28 17.22 26.08
C ASN A 177 24.64 18.64 26.55
N THR A 178 23.70 19.59 26.46
CA THR A 178 23.94 21.01 26.82
C THR A 178 23.96 21.20 28.34
N TYR A 179 23.06 20.52 29.04
CA TYR A 179 22.98 20.61 30.51
C TYR A 179 24.21 19.99 31.21
N ASP A 180 24.74 18.92 30.67
CA ASP A 180 25.97 18.27 31.20
C ASP A 180 27.22 19.12 30.92
N LEU A 181 27.28 19.81 29.78
CA LEU A 181 28.36 20.73 29.43
C LEU A 181 28.32 22.01 30.31
N GLU A 182 27.15 22.58 30.55
CA GLU A 182 26.99 23.70 31.45
C GLU A 182 27.37 23.37 32.90
N GLN A 183 26.97 22.21 33.40
CA GLN A 183 27.35 21.73 34.74
C GLN A 183 28.86 21.49 34.87
N ARG A 184 29.50 21.02 33.82
CA ARG A 184 30.98 20.85 33.79
C ARG A 184 31.69 22.19 33.74
N LEU A 185 31.27 23.15 32.96
CA LEU A 185 31.77 24.50 32.90
C LEU A 185 31.66 25.25 34.26
N LEU A 186 30.50 25.15 34.91
CA LEU A 186 30.27 25.74 36.22
C LEU A 186 31.13 25.14 37.33
N ARG A 187 31.52 23.86 37.22
CA ARG A 187 32.49 23.20 38.14
C ARG A 187 33.94 23.63 37.90
N MET A 188 34.32 24.02 36.70
CA MET A 188 35.69 24.50 36.39
C MET A 188 35.90 25.94 36.78
N VAL A 189 34.87 26.78 36.83
CA VAL A 189 34.99 28.22 37.20
C VAL A 189 34.96 28.44 38.73
N ARG A 190 34.61 27.41 39.53
CA ARG A 190 34.59 27.48 41.00
C ARG A 190 35.86 26.88 41.67
N LYS A 191 36.94 26.70 40.94
CA LYS A 191 38.28 26.45 41.46
C LYS A 191 39.19 27.67 41.19
#